data_aa3eb3bae1a4557f0bc94889645a61d0
#
_entry.id   aa3eb3bae1a4557f0bc94889645a61d0
#
_cell.length_a   1.000
_cell.length_b   1.000
_cell.length_c   1.000
_cell.angle_alpha   90.00
_cell.angle_beta   90.00
_cell.angle_gamma   90.00
#
_symmetry.space_group_name_H-M   'P 1'
#
loop_
_entity.id
_entity.type
_entity.pdbx_description
1 polymer ?
#
loop_
_entity_poly.entity_id
_entity_poly.type
_entity_poly.pdbx_seq_one_letter_code
_entity_poly.pdbx_strand_id
1 'polypeptide(L)'
;WHTGSNKNIAMSILYRPQKDAKNLDGLTIKIAEILKQAMQENYNIKLTIKEPNDLMLNKKKICGILTESNTIGNKINYVIISIGFNVNEKEFPKELENIATSLYKETGKEFDKEKIIKILIKSLENII
;
A
#
# COMPACT_ATOMS: atom_id res chain seq x y z
N TRP A 1 11.53 -6.13 1.10
CA TRP A 1 11.14 -4.72 0.99
C TRP A 1 12.30 -3.79 1.33
N HIS A 2 12.57 -2.83 0.46
CA HIS A 2 13.66 -1.88 0.69
C HIS A 2 13.18 -0.69 1.51
N THR A 3 13.70 -0.53 2.72
CA THR A 3 13.33 0.54 3.63
C THR A 3 14.54 1.39 4.02
N GLY A 4 15.37 1.75 3.06
CA GLY A 4 16.70 2.32 3.32
C GLY A 4 16.77 3.69 3.99
N SER A 5 15.66 4.35 4.28
CA SER A 5 15.68 5.68 4.93
C SER A 5 14.26 6.13 5.28
N ASN A 6 14.15 7.28 5.94
CA ASN A 6 12.84 7.89 6.26
C ASN A 6 12.13 8.48 5.03
N LYS A 7 12.49 8.05 3.84
CA LYS A 7 11.94 8.60 2.59
C LYS A 7 10.70 7.87 2.11
N ASN A 8 10.42 6.71 2.67
CA ASN A 8 9.31 5.87 2.24
C ASN A 8 8.33 5.65 3.38
N ILE A 9 7.13 5.18 3.03
CA ILE A 9 6.12 4.81 4.01
C ILE A 9 6.21 3.31 4.25
N ALA A 10 6.29 2.92 5.53
CA ALA A 10 6.15 1.54 5.96
C ALA A 10 5.22 1.57 7.17
N MET A 11 4.00 1.10 7.00
CA MET A 11 3.00 1.15 8.06
C MET A 11 2.19 -0.13 8.14
N SER A 12 1.67 -0.40 9.34
CA SER A 12 0.75 -1.51 9.57
C SER A 12 -0.46 -0.99 10.33
N ILE A 13 -1.63 -1.49 9.95
CA ILE A 13 -2.89 -1.14 10.61
C ILE A 13 -3.53 -2.41 11.13
N LEU A 14 -3.88 -2.39 12.42
CA LEU A 14 -4.56 -3.52 13.06
C LEU A 14 -6.06 -3.25 13.10
N TYR A 15 -6.84 -4.21 12.60
CA TYR A 15 -8.30 -4.16 12.66
C TYR A 15 -8.81 -5.32 13.51
N ARG A 16 -9.86 -5.05 14.29
CA ARG A 16 -10.61 -6.07 15.01
C ARG A 16 -12.10 -5.93 14.66
N PRO A 17 -12.47 -6.18 13.40
CA PRO A 17 -13.87 -6.05 12.99
C PRO A 17 -14.67 -7.23 13.57
N GLN A 18 -15.93 -6.97 13.92
CA GLN A 18 -16.79 -8.04 14.38
C GLN A 18 -17.55 -8.64 13.20
N LYS A 19 -16.82 -9.37 12.36
CA LYS A 19 -17.35 -9.88 11.10
C LYS A 19 -16.90 -11.31 10.84
N ASP A 20 -17.60 -11.96 9.93
CA ASP A 20 -17.29 -13.33 9.53
C ASP A 20 -16.02 -13.39 8.69
N ALA A 21 -15.33 -14.53 8.77
CA ALA A 21 -14.08 -14.76 8.05
C ALA A 21 -14.23 -14.61 6.54
N LYS A 22 -15.42 -14.83 5.98
CA LYS A 22 -15.67 -14.66 4.55
C LYS A 22 -15.42 -13.23 4.07
N ASN A 23 -15.47 -12.25 4.97
CA ASN A 23 -15.16 -10.86 4.63
C ASN A 23 -13.68 -10.63 4.33
N LEU A 24 -12.83 -11.63 4.54
CA LEU A 24 -11.41 -11.56 4.18
C LEU A 24 -11.20 -11.88 2.69
N ASP A 25 -12.16 -12.50 2.04
CA ASP A 25 -12.04 -12.86 0.64
C ASP A 25 -11.87 -11.63 -0.24
N GLY A 26 -10.82 -11.62 -1.06
CA GLY A 26 -10.55 -10.51 -1.95
C GLY A 26 -10.04 -9.24 -1.27
N LEU A 27 -9.71 -9.31 0.02
CA LEU A 27 -9.32 -8.13 0.78
C LEU A 27 -8.09 -7.41 0.20
N THR A 28 -7.05 -8.17 -0.15
CA THR A 28 -5.81 -7.56 -0.66
C THR A 28 -6.04 -6.79 -1.95
N ILE A 29 -6.81 -7.33 -2.87
CA ILE A 29 -7.15 -6.64 -4.13
C ILE A 29 -8.00 -5.40 -3.85
N LYS A 30 -8.92 -5.50 -2.92
CA LYS A 30 -9.75 -4.36 -2.52
C LYS A 30 -8.90 -3.22 -1.97
N ILE A 31 -7.91 -3.56 -1.14
CA ILE A 31 -6.95 -2.57 -0.63
C ILE A 31 -6.18 -1.92 -1.78
N ALA A 32 -5.67 -2.71 -2.70
CA ALA A 32 -4.93 -2.20 -3.85
C ALA A 32 -5.77 -1.22 -4.68
N GLU A 33 -7.02 -1.54 -4.91
CA GLU A 33 -7.94 -0.66 -5.65
C GLU A 33 -8.19 0.64 -4.91
N ILE A 34 -8.35 0.59 -3.60
CA ILE A 34 -8.56 1.79 -2.78
C ILE A 34 -7.33 2.69 -2.82
N LEU A 35 -6.12 2.12 -2.69
CA LEU A 35 -4.88 2.90 -2.74
C LEU A 35 -4.68 3.52 -4.12
N LYS A 36 -4.97 2.76 -5.17
CA LYS A 36 -4.90 3.24 -6.54
C LYS A 36 -5.82 4.46 -6.72
N GLN A 37 -7.05 4.34 -6.26
CA GLN A 37 -8.04 5.42 -6.38
C GLN A 37 -7.62 6.64 -5.56
N ALA A 38 -7.13 6.44 -4.34
CA ALA A 38 -6.68 7.53 -3.49
C ALA A 38 -5.56 8.34 -4.14
N MET A 39 -4.61 7.68 -4.77
CA MET A 39 -3.51 8.37 -5.46
C MET A 39 -4.00 9.10 -6.71
N GLN A 40 -4.94 8.54 -7.44
CA GLN A 40 -5.53 9.20 -8.60
C GLN A 40 -6.30 10.47 -8.18
N GLU A 41 -7.12 10.37 -7.14
CA GLU A 41 -7.96 11.48 -6.71
C GLU A 41 -7.18 12.61 -6.06
N ASN A 42 -6.15 12.29 -5.28
CA ASN A 42 -5.42 13.29 -4.49
C ASN A 42 -4.18 13.84 -5.17
N TYR A 43 -3.58 13.09 -6.08
CA TYR A 43 -2.32 13.47 -6.70
C TYR A 43 -2.32 13.37 -8.22
N ASN A 44 -3.42 12.91 -8.80
CA ASN A 44 -3.51 12.65 -10.24
C ASN A 44 -2.40 11.69 -10.73
N ILE A 45 -2.05 10.72 -9.90
CA ILE A 45 -1.06 9.70 -10.22
C ILE A 45 -1.80 8.39 -10.49
N LYS A 46 -1.57 7.81 -11.66
CA LYS A 46 -2.27 6.63 -12.11
C LYS A 46 -1.42 5.38 -11.90
N LEU A 47 -1.74 4.64 -10.86
CA LEU A 47 -1.08 3.38 -10.55
C LEU A 47 -1.78 2.22 -11.28
N THR A 48 -1.07 1.12 -11.47
CA THR A 48 -1.65 -0.12 -11.97
C THR A 48 -1.46 -1.22 -10.93
N ILE A 49 -2.36 -2.18 -10.93
CA ILE A 49 -2.33 -3.29 -9.99
C ILE A 49 -1.67 -4.49 -10.64
N LYS A 50 -0.66 -5.05 -9.96
CA LYS A 50 -0.09 -6.34 -10.31
C LYS A 50 -0.47 -7.32 -9.23
N GLU A 51 -1.37 -8.23 -9.55
CA GLU A 51 -1.85 -9.20 -8.57
C GLU A 51 -0.72 -10.12 -8.10
N PRO A 52 -0.78 -10.55 -6.86
CA PRO A 52 -1.90 -10.37 -5.93
C PRO A 52 -1.83 -9.11 -5.07
N ASN A 53 -0.68 -8.47 -4.94
CA ASN A 53 -0.47 -7.53 -3.84
C ASN A 53 0.46 -6.35 -4.16
N ASP A 54 0.69 -6.05 -5.42
CA ASP A 54 1.61 -4.97 -5.80
C ASP A 54 0.91 -3.85 -6.56
N LEU A 55 1.38 -2.63 -6.34
CA LEU A 55 1.03 -1.49 -7.17
C LEU A 55 2.25 -1.07 -7.97
N MET A 56 2.03 -0.74 -9.23
CA MET A 56 3.07 -0.41 -10.19
C MET A 56 2.90 1.01 -10.71
N LEU A 57 4.01 1.64 -11.05
CA LEU A 57 4.03 2.90 -11.77
C LEU A 57 5.11 2.80 -12.83
N ASN A 58 4.74 3.06 -14.09
CA ASN A 58 5.65 2.90 -15.24
C ASN A 58 6.33 1.53 -15.27
N LYS A 59 5.54 0.48 -15.03
CA LYS A 59 5.98 -0.92 -15.09
C LYS A 59 6.97 -1.31 -14.01
N LYS A 60 7.13 -0.50 -12.96
CA LYS A 60 7.99 -0.80 -11.82
C LYS A 60 7.17 -0.78 -10.54
N LYS A 61 7.56 -1.60 -9.58
CA LYS A 61 6.86 -1.69 -8.30
C LYS A 61 7.10 -0.44 -7.47
N ILE A 62 6.02 0.15 -6.97
CA ILE A 62 6.07 1.33 -6.12
C ILE A 62 5.49 1.07 -4.74
N CYS A 63 4.60 0.09 -4.62
CA CYS A 63 3.92 -0.20 -3.36
C CYS A 63 3.67 -1.69 -3.23
N GLY A 64 3.91 -2.22 -2.03
CA GLY A 64 3.58 -3.60 -1.68
C GLY A 64 2.56 -3.63 -0.56
N ILE A 65 1.67 -4.60 -0.60
CA ILE A 65 0.60 -4.78 0.37
C ILE A 65 0.68 -6.19 0.93
N LEU A 66 0.65 -6.31 2.26
CA LEU A 66 0.60 -7.60 2.92
C LEU A 66 -0.58 -7.61 3.88
N THR A 67 -1.42 -8.62 3.78
CA THR A 67 -2.52 -8.82 4.73
C THR A 67 -2.29 -10.10 5.51
N GLU A 68 -2.41 -9.99 6.83
CA GLU A 68 -2.31 -11.12 7.74
C GLU A 68 -3.56 -11.15 8.59
N SER A 69 -4.09 -12.32 8.86
CA SER A 69 -5.31 -12.44 9.63
C SER A 69 -5.28 -13.66 10.52
N ASN A 70 -6.09 -13.59 11.57
CA ASN A 70 -6.34 -14.70 12.46
C ASN A 70 -7.85 -14.82 12.65
N THR A 71 -8.35 -16.05 12.61
CA THR A 71 -9.77 -16.31 12.81
C THR A 71 -9.97 -17.24 13.99
N ILE A 72 -11.11 -17.09 14.65
CA ILE A 72 -11.56 -18.00 15.71
C ILE A 72 -12.91 -18.54 15.26
N GLY A 73 -12.94 -19.85 14.93
CA GLY A 73 -14.10 -20.43 14.26
C GLY A 73 -14.29 -19.74 12.89
N ASN A 74 -15.50 -19.27 12.64
CA ASN A 74 -15.80 -18.54 11.40
C ASN A 74 -15.78 -17.01 11.56
N LYS A 75 -15.21 -16.52 12.67
CA LYS A 75 -15.14 -15.09 12.95
C LYS A 75 -13.71 -14.58 12.83
N ILE A 76 -13.56 -13.34 12.38
CA ILE A 76 -12.27 -12.67 12.35
C ILE A 76 -11.89 -12.29 13.77
N ASN A 77 -10.68 -12.71 14.20
CA ASN A 77 -10.11 -12.25 15.45
C ASN A 77 -9.36 -10.92 15.25
N TYR A 78 -8.49 -10.90 14.24
CA TYR A 78 -7.82 -9.66 13.83
C TYR A 78 -7.35 -9.73 12.38
N VAL A 79 -7.11 -8.56 11.80
CA VAL A 79 -6.49 -8.40 10.48
C VAL A 79 -5.39 -7.34 10.62
N ILE A 80 -4.22 -7.62 10.08
CA ILE A 80 -3.13 -6.65 9.98
C ILE A 80 -2.89 -6.37 8.51
N ILE A 81 -2.99 -5.10 8.14
CA ILE A 81 -2.69 -4.64 6.79
C ILE A 81 -1.37 -3.87 6.86
N SER A 82 -0.37 -4.35 6.13
CA SER A 82 0.94 -3.71 6.05
C SER A 82 1.14 -3.15 4.65
N ILE A 83 1.57 -1.89 4.59
CA ILE A 83 1.76 -1.17 3.33
C ILE A 83 3.17 -0.60 3.31
N GLY A 84 3.93 -0.94 2.27
CA GLY A 84 5.20 -0.31 1.98
C GLY A 84 5.05 0.51 0.70
N PHE A 85 5.30 1.81 0.77
CA PHE A 85 5.11 2.72 -0.36
C PHE A 85 6.37 3.53 -0.57
N ASN A 86 6.97 3.43 -1.76
CA ASN A 86 8.15 4.19 -2.11
C ASN A 86 7.74 5.61 -2.51
N VAL A 87 8.05 6.58 -1.67
CA VAL A 87 7.61 7.96 -1.85
C VAL A 87 8.73 8.85 -2.34
N ASN A 88 9.71 9.14 -1.49
CA ASN A 88 10.76 10.10 -1.79
C ASN A 88 12.13 9.46 -2.02
N GLU A 89 12.19 8.15 -2.22
CA GLU A 89 13.45 7.47 -2.50
C GLU A 89 14.01 7.95 -3.83
N LYS A 90 15.24 8.43 -3.82
CA LYS A 90 15.90 8.98 -5.01
C LYS A 90 16.70 7.93 -5.76
N GLU A 91 17.22 6.94 -5.04
CA GLU A 91 18.08 5.92 -5.61
C GLU A 91 17.73 4.56 -5.01
N PHE A 92 17.86 3.53 -5.82
CA PHE A 92 17.68 2.14 -5.39
C PHE A 92 18.96 1.37 -5.59
N PRO A 93 19.21 0.30 -4.81
CA PRO A 93 20.32 -0.60 -5.09
C PRO A 93 20.26 -1.07 -6.55
N LYS A 94 21.40 -1.30 -7.13
CA LYS A 94 21.51 -1.64 -8.55
C LYS A 94 20.63 -2.81 -8.96
N GLU A 95 20.51 -3.81 -8.10
CA GLU A 95 19.67 -4.98 -8.34
C GLU A 95 18.17 -4.67 -8.34
N LEU A 96 17.76 -3.51 -7.82
CA LEU A 96 16.36 -3.11 -7.76
C LEU A 96 16.00 -1.98 -8.74
N GLU A 97 16.97 -1.29 -9.32
CA GLU A 97 16.70 -0.08 -10.08
C GLU A 97 15.81 -0.29 -11.31
N ASN A 98 15.77 -1.50 -11.85
CA ASN A 98 14.93 -1.82 -13.01
C ASN A 98 13.56 -2.38 -12.63
N ILE A 99 13.33 -2.70 -11.36
CA ILE A 99 12.08 -3.33 -10.91
C ILE A 99 11.33 -2.51 -9.87
N ALA A 100 11.97 -1.50 -9.27
CA ALA A 100 11.37 -0.66 -8.25
C ALA A 100 11.46 0.82 -8.63
N THR A 101 10.49 1.61 -8.16
CA THR A 101 10.49 3.04 -8.37
C THR A 101 9.84 3.75 -7.20
N SER A 102 9.80 5.08 -7.24
CA SER A 102 9.18 5.92 -6.22
C SER A 102 8.42 7.07 -6.88
N LEU A 103 7.59 7.75 -6.11
CA LEU A 103 6.93 8.96 -6.59
C LEU A 103 7.95 10.00 -7.01
N TYR A 104 9.03 10.17 -6.24
CA TYR A 104 10.08 11.11 -6.58
C TYR A 104 10.74 10.78 -7.93
N LYS A 105 11.09 9.52 -8.15
CA LYS A 105 11.76 9.12 -9.40
C LYS A 105 10.88 9.37 -10.63
N GLU A 106 9.58 9.17 -10.48
CA GLU A 106 8.66 9.29 -11.62
C GLU A 106 8.16 10.72 -11.84
N THR A 107 8.15 11.56 -10.81
CA THR A 107 7.60 12.92 -10.92
C THR A 107 8.66 14.02 -10.77
N GLY A 108 9.81 13.71 -10.17
CA GLY A 108 10.82 14.71 -9.86
C GLY A 108 10.48 15.58 -8.66
N LYS A 109 9.42 15.25 -7.92
CA LYS A 109 8.94 16.06 -6.79
C LYS A 109 8.99 15.28 -5.50
N GLU A 110 9.27 15.97 -4.39
CA GLU A 110 9.13 15.39 -3.07
C GLU A 110 7.69 15.52 -2.61
N PHE A 111 7.22 14.51 -1.87
CA PHE A 111 5.86 14.46 -1.35
C PHE A 111 5.88 14.46 0.17
N ASP A 112 4.85 15.04 0.76
CA ASP A 112 4.63 15.01 2.20
C ASP A 112 4.11 13.63 2.59
N LYS A 113 4.97 12.82 3.21
CA LYS A 113 4.60 11.45 3.61
C LYS A 113 3.47 11.42 4.63
N GLU A 114 3.48 12.35 5.58
CA GLU A 114 2.42 12.38 6.59
C GLU A 114 1.06 12.63 5.98
N LYS A 115 1.01 13.49 4.97
CA LYS A 115 -0.23 13.74 4.24
C LYS A 115 -0.70 12.48 3.50
N ILE A 116 0.21 11.77 2.86
CA ILE A 116 -0.14 10.52 2.18
C ILE A 116 -0.64 9.50 3.19
N ILE A 117 0.05 9.33 4.32
CA ILE A 117 -0.37 8.40 5.38
C ILE A 117 -1.80 8.70 5.83
N LYS A 118 -2.12 9.96 6.07
CA LYS A 118 -3.46 10.36 6.50
C LYS A 118 -4.51 10.02 5.45
N ILE A 119 -4.20 10.26 4.18
CA ILE A 119 -5.10 9.91 3.07
C ILE A 119 -5.33 8.41 3.01
N LEU A 120 -4.28 7.60 3.13
CA LEU A 120 -4.40 6.15 3.08
C LEU A 120 -5.18 5.60 4.26
N ILE A 121 -4.90 6.08 5.47
CA ILE A 121 -5.63 5.65 6.67
C ILE A 121 -7.12 5.96 6.52
N LYS A 122 -7.45 7.17 6.10
CA LYS A 122 -8.84 7.56 5.90
C LYS A 122 -9.52 6.71 4.83
N SER A 123 -8.81 6.44 3.74
CA SER A 123 -9.34 5.63 2.65
C SER A 123 -9.63 4.19 3.07
N LEU A 124 -8.92 3.69 4.08
CA LEU A 124 -9.06 2.31 4.54
C LEU A 124 -9.94 2.15 5.78
N GLU A 125 -10.56 3.22 6.28
CA GLU A 125 -11.33 3.19 7.53
C GLU A 125 -12.39 2.10 7.59
N ASN A 126 -13.13 1.88 6.53
CA ASN A 126 -14.26 0.95 6.52
C ASN A 126 -14.05 -0.19 5.53
N ILE A 127 -12.81 -0.62 5.40
CA ILE A 127 -12.48 -1.62 4.38
C ILE A 127 -13.06 -3.00 4.67
N ILE A 128 -13.33 -3.31 5.92
CA ILE A 128 -13.91 -4.60 6.33
C ILE A 128 -15.24 -4.38 7.01
#